data_13ece8eb03a09daf51d55dceb8932f00
#
_entry.id   13ece8eb03a09daf51d55dceb8932f00
#
_cell.length_a   1.000
_cell.length_b   1.000
_cell.length_c   1.000
_cell.angle_alpha   90.00
_cell.angle_beta   90.00
_cell.angle_gamma   90.00
#
_symmetry.space_group_name_H-M   'P 1'
#
loop_
_entity.id
_entity.type
_entity.pdbx_description
1 polymer ?
#
loop_
_entity_poly.entity_id
_entity_poly.type
_entity_poly.pdbx_seq_one_letter_code
_entity_poly.pdbx_strand_id
1 'polypeptide(L)'
;MYKRQLLLGTAVGTLFTGANFTVDRLNLANGAGSGSATVISQWTTPWHGLEALGDMRNVALGLAVMFLAGMLACQYFMNNIADETLFARARRRMLTLAAPFLVFFLTFFVWLLFSDGLAVDAAGRISAEPYKYLHNMLEMPYVAAALLIGVVSVLWSIYSGWRGKRNAVWFGGAGTVLTVLALLLCAGWNNTAYYPSLAEMQSSLTIYNSSSSEFTLKVMSVVSLMIPFVAAYIWYAWRAMNRKPITREEIRGNDHMY
;
A
#
# COMPACT_ATOMS: atom_id res chain seq x y z
N MET A 1 12.49 -2.53 -13.49
CA MET A 1 11.15 -2.71 -12.93
C MET A 1 11.20 -2.91 -11.41
N TYR A 2 11.99 -3.83 -10.89
CA TYR A 2 12.10 -4.14 -9.45
C TYR A 2 12.50 -2.95 -8.55
N LYS A 3 13.40 -2.06 -9.02
CA LYS A 3 13.83 -0.87 -8.27
C LYS A 3 12.66 0.05 -7.90
N ARG A 4 11.71 0.25 -8.81
CA ARG A 4 10.53 1.11 -8.56
C ARG A 4 9.59 0.50 -7.52
N GLN A 5 9.38 -0.81 -7.56
CA GLN A 5 8.54 -1.53 -6.60
C GLN A 5 9.15 -1.49 -5.19
N LEU A 6 10.47 -1.69 -5.09
CA LEU A 6 11.22 -1.57 -3.85
C LEU A 6 11.07 -0.17 -3.24
N LEU A 7 11.37 0.86 -4.04
CA LEU A 7 11.29 2.26 -3.59
C LEU A 7 9.87 2.66 -3.19
N LEU A 8 8.85 2.24 -3.95
CA LEU A 8 7.45 2.52 -3.64
C LEU A 8 7.07 1.87 -2.29
N GLY A 9 7.41 0.60 -2.09
CA GLY A 9 7.12 -0.08 -0.83
C GLY A 9 7.87 0.53 0.35
N THR A 10 9.14 0.93 0.16
CA THR A 10 9.93 1.64 1.19
C THR A 10 9.31 2.99 1.54
N ALA A 11 8.83 3.74 0.53
CA ALA A 11 8.13 5.01 0.75
C ALA A 11 6.82 4.82 1.52
N VAL A 12 6.04 3.76 1.24
CA VAL A 12 4.84 3.43 2.01
C VAL A 12 5.18 3.10 3.47
N GLY A 13 6.35 2.51 3.72
CA GLY A 13 6.83 2.23 5.08
C GLY A 13 6.93 3.48 5.96
N THR A 14 7.21 4.65 5.39
CA THR A 14 7.29 5.92 6.15
C THR A 14 5.96 6.36 6.76
N LEU A 15 4.82 5.83 6.31
CA LEU A 15 3.54 6.06 6.97
C LEU A 15 3.49 5.47 8.39
N PHE A 16 4.38 4.54 8.70
CA PHE A 16 4.49 3.91 10.02
C PHE A 16 5.75 4.37 10.78
N THR A 17 6.86 4.56 10.07
CA THR A 17 8.16 4.88 10.67
C THR A 17 8.44 6.37 10.75
N GLY A 18 7.73 7.18 9.95
CA GLY A 18 7.89 8.63 9.90
C GLY A 18 8.97 9.10 8.92
N ALA A 19 9.11 10.43 8.85
CA ALA A 19 10.09 11.12 8.04
C ALA A 19 10.54 12.43 8.72
N ASN A 20 11.68 12.99 8.28
CA ASN A 20 12.28 14.20 8.86
C ASN A 20 11.70 15.46 8.21
N PHE A 21 10.57 15.94 8.71
CA PHE A 21 9.93 17.19 8.27
C PHE A 21 9.36 17.99 9.44
N THR A 22 9.13 19.27 9.23
CA THR A 22 8.41 20.16 10.15
C THR A 22 7.26 20.85 9.43
N VAL A 23 6.20 21.18 10.18
CA VAL A 23 5.02 21.91 9.68
C VAL A 23 4.91 23.22 10.45
N ASP A 24 4.95 24.36 9.76
CA ASP A 24 4.72 25.66 10.35
C ASP A 24 3.21 25.92 10.49
N ARG A 25 2.72 25.82 11.72
CA ARG A 25 1.31 26.03 12.06
C ARG A 25 0.86 27.48 11.96
N LEU A 26 1.77 28.44 12.16
CA LEU A 26 1.47 29.86 12.02
C LEU A 26 1.16 30.19 10.56
N ASN A 27 1.94 29.64 9.64
CA ASN A 27 1.70 29.78 8.22
C ASN A 27 0.43 29.06 7.76
N LEU A 28 0.09 27.93 8.38
CA LEU A 28 -1.16 27.23 8.12
C LEU A 28 -2.40 28.04 8.55
N ALA A 29 -2.32 28.72 9.71
CA ALA A 29 -3.41 29.53 10.25
C ALA A 29 -3.65 30.83 9.48
N ASN A 30 -2.59 31.44 8.93
CA ASN A 30 -2.67 32.73 8.25
C ASN A 30 -3.23 32.67 6.82
N GLY A 31 -3.48 31.48 6.28
CA GLY A 31 -4.12 31.27 4.98
C GLY A 31 -3.30 31.79 3.79
N ALA A 32 -3.62 31.32 2.60
CA ALA A 32 -2.94 31.67 1.34
C ALA A 32 -3.23 33.09 0.81
N GLY A 33 -3.59 34.04 1.66
CA GLY A 33 -4.04 35.39 1.26
C GLY A 33 -2.99 36.52 1.35
N SER A 34 -1.87 36.30 2.01
CA SER A 34 -0.80 37.29 2.02
C SER A 34 0.31 36.85 1.06
N GLY A 35 0.55 37.58 0.02
CA GLY A 35 1.42 37.31 -1.14
C GLY A 35 2.92 37.04 -0.89
N SER A 36 3.25 36.47 0.24
CA SER A 36 4.53 35.85 0.57
C SER A 36 4.31 34.33 0.42
N ALA A 37 5.14 33.67 -0.36
CA ALA A 37 5.14 32.21 -0.50
C ALA A 37 5.45 31.58 0.86
N THR A 38 4.42 31.37 1.67
CA THR A 38 4.54 30.78 3.00
C THR A 38 4.65 29.29 2.85
N VAL A 39 5.85 28.77 3.05
CA VAL A 39 6.10 27.33 3.05
C VAL A 39 5.50 26.75 4.32
N ILE A 40 4.49 25.89 4.16
CA ILE A 40 3.79 25.25 5.28
C ILE A 40 4.59 24.06 5.82
N SER A 41 5.21 23.28 4.95
CA SER A 41 6.00 22.11 5.33
C SER A 41 7.40 22.17 4.73
N GLN A 42 8.40 21.77 5.54
CA GLN A 42 9.81 21.75 5.12
C GLN A 42 10.47 20.44 5.52
N TRP A 43 11.33 19.94 4.63
CA TRP A 43 12.26 18.88 4.98
C TRP A 43 13.38 19.44 5.86
N THR A 44 13.67 18.77 6.96
CA THR A 44 14.75 19.19 7.87
C THR A 44 16.12 18.68 7.43
N THR A 45 16.15 17.75 6.49
CA THR A 45 17.37 17.14 5.98
C THR A 45 17.47 17.30 4.46
N PRO A 46 18.69 17.38 3.89
CA PRO A 46 18.90 17.50 2.44
C PRO A 46 18.51 16.23 1.65
N TRP A 47 18.24 15.12 2.32
CA TRP A 47 17.86 13.86 1.68
C TRP A 47 16.39 13.80 1.26
N HIS A 48 15.54 14.75 1.73
CA HIS A 48 14.15 14.89 1.31
C HIS A 48 13.33 13.56 1.35
N GLY A 49 13.48 12.80 2.43
CA GLY A 49 12.78 11.54 2.65
C GLY A 49 13.51 10.29 2.12
N LEU A 50 14.66 10.42 1.45
CA LEU A 50 15.46 9.26 1.05
C LEU A 50 16.07 8.50 2.24
N GLU A 51 16.06 9.10 3.44
CA GLU A 51 16.42 8.43 4.70
C GLU A 51 15.57 7.18 4.96
N ALA A 52 14.38 7.10 4.39
CA ALA A 52 13.53 5.91 4.44
C ALA A 52 14.25 4.63 4.02
N LEU A 53 15.24 4.74 3.12
CA LEU A 53 16.08 3.61 2.70
C LEU A 53 17.08 3.16 3.78
N GLY A 54 17.39 4.00 4.74
CA GLY A 54 18.25 3.67 5.88
C GLY A 54 17.53 2.87 6.98
N ASP A 55 16.19 2.87 6.99
CA ASP A 55 15.41 2.12 7.96
C ASP A 55 15.10 0.70 7.43
N MET A 56 15.61 -0.30 8.15
CA MET A 56 15.44 -1.73 7.80
C MET A 56 13.96 -2.15 7.73
N ARG A 57 13.07 -1.51 8.50
CA ARG A 57 11.62 -1.78 8.50
C ARG A 57 11.01 -1.38 7.17
N ASN A 58 11.34 -0.20 6.68
CA ASN A 58 10.89 0.31 5.39
C ASN A 58 11.42 -0.53 4.23
N VAL A 59 12.70 -0.91 4.31
CA VAL A 59 13.31 -1.79 3.31
C VAL A 59 12.66 -3.18 3.31
N ALA A 60 12.33 -3.73 4.47
CA ALA A 60 11.62 -5.00 4.57
C ALA A 60 10.24 -4.92 3.88
N LEU A 61 9.47 -3.85 4.12
CA LEU A 61 8.22 -3.63 3.39
C LEU A 61 8.44 -3.46 1.89
N GLY A 62 9.47 -2.72 1.49
CA GLY A 62 9.86 -2.55 0.09
C GLY A 62 10.17 -3.88 -0.60
N LEU A 63 10.92 -4.75 0.06
CA LEU A 63 11.21 -6.09 -0.43
C LEU A 63 9.95 -6.97 -0.49
N ALA A 64 9.09 -6.90 0.53
CA ALA A 64 7.81 -7.59 0.52
C ALA A 64 6.97 -7.19 -0.71
N VAL A 65 6.81 -5.89 -0.98
CA VAL A 65 6.07 -5.37 -2.14
C VAL A 65 6.69 -5.83 -3.45
N MET A 66 8.02 -5.81 -3.56
CA MET A 66 8.73 -6.25 -4.77
C MET A 66 8.48 -7.74 -5.06
N PHE A 67 8.59 -8.60 -4.04
CA PHE A 67 8.38 -10.04 -4.20
C PHE A 67 6.91 -10.38 -4.41
N LEU A 68 5.98 -9.68 -3.73
CA LEU A 68 4.55 -9.81 -3.93
C LEU A 68 4.13 -9.49 -5.37
N ALA A 69 4.61 -8.36 -5.90
CA ALA A 69 4.32 -7.97 -7.28
C ALA A 69 4.83 -9.01 -8.29
N GLY A 70 6.03 -9.56 -8.08
CA GLY A 70 6.56 -10.64 -8.91
C GLY A 70 5.73 -11.94 -8.79
N MET A 71 5.28 -12.29 -7.60
CA MET A 71 4.42 -13.44 -7.34
C MET A 71 3.07 -13.30 -8.05
N LEU A 72 2.40 -12.16 -7.89
CA LEU A 72 1.11 -11.87 -8.55
C LEU A 72 1.26 -11.84 -10.08
N ALA A 73 2.36 -11.31 -10.62
CA ALA A 73 2.63 -11.37 -12.06
C ALA A 73 2.74 -12.80 -12.57
N CYS A 74 3.42 -13.69 -11.84
CA CYS A 74 3.48 -15.10 -12.19
C CYS A 74 2.09 -15.75 -12.17
N GLN A 75 1.25 -15.45 -11.18
CA GLN A 75 -0.13 -15.93 -11.10
C GLN A 75 -0.99 -15.41 -12.26
N TYR A 76 -0.78 -14.14 -12.65
CA TYR A 76 -1.45 -13.55 -13.81
C TYR A 76 -1.09 -14.26 -15.11
N PHE A 77 0.20 -14.58 -15.32
CA PHE A 77 0.63 -15.36 -16.49
C PHE A 77 0.01 -16.76 -16.49
N MET A 78 -0.06 -17.42 -15.34
CA MET A 78 -0.72 -18.72 -15.22
C MET A 78 -2.21 -18.68 -15.58
N ASN A 79 -2.87 -17.51 -15.32
CA ASN A 79 -4.30 -17.35 -15.63
C ASN A 79 -4.55 -17.06 -17.12
N ASN A 80 -3.69 -16.26 -17.76
CA ASN A 80 -3.99 -15.66 -19.06
C ASN A 80 -3.24 -16.32 -20.25
N ILE A 81 -2.19 -17.12 -19.99
CA ILE A 81 -1.40 -17.72 -21.07
C ILE A 81 -1.72 -19.21 -21.17
N ALA A 82 -2.08 -19.64 -22.39
CA ALA A 82 -2.39 -21.04 -22.70
C ALA A 82 -1.15 -21.80 -23.25
N ASP A 83 -0.03 -21.76 -22.48
CA ASP A 83 1.19 -22.50 -22.81
C ASP A 83 1.67 -23.28 -21.58
N GLU A 84 1.75 -24.60 -21.69
CA GLU A 84 2.12 -25.47 -20.57
C GLU A 84 3.57 -25.24 -20.09
N THR A 85 4.48 -24.89 -20.99
CA THR A 85 5.88 -24.65 -20.63
C THR A 85 6.04 -23.35 -19.85
N LEU A 86 5.34 -22.29 -20.25
CA LEU A 86 5.28 -21.01 -19.54
C LEU A 86 4.53 -21.16 -18.21
N PHE A 87 3.44 -21.91 -18.19
CA PHE A 87 2.70 -22.21 -16.98
C PHE A 87 3.58 -22.90 -15.93
N ALA A 88 4.31 -23.95 -16.31
CA ALA A 88 5.19 -24.67 -15.39
C ALA A 88 6.33 -23.77 -14.85
N ARG A 89 6.90 -22.92 -15.70
CA ARG A 89 7.94 -21.94 -15.28
C ARG A 89 7.37 -20.89 -14.36
N ALA A 90 6.21 -20.29 -14.67
CA ALA A 90 5.54 -19.30 -13.87
C ALA A 90 5.18 -19.86 -12.49
N ARG A 91 4.64 -21.09 -12.43
CA ARG A 91 4.33 -21.78 -11.17
C ARG A 91 5.55 -21.97 -10.28
N ARG A 92 6.68 -22.44 -10.84
CA ARG A 92 7.93 -22.60 -10.09
C ARG A 92 8.42 -21.24 -9.60
N ARG A 93 8.42 -20.22 -10.46
CA ARG A 93 8.88 -18.88 -10.11
C ARG A 93 7.99 -18.23 -9.06
N MET A 94 6.68 -18.42 -9.13
CA MET A 94 5.74 -17.95 -8.11
C MET A 94 6.12 -18.45 -6.71
N LEU A 95 6.43 -19.73 -6.57
CA LEU A 95 6.82 -20.31 -5.28
C LEU A 95 8.14 -19.76 -4.76
N THR A 96 9.13 -19.56 -5.64
CA THR A 96 10.41 -18.94 -5.23
C THR A 96 10.27 -17.50 -4.82
N LEU A 97 9.25 -16.78 -5.28
CA LEU A 97 8.96 -15.39 -4.90
C LEU A 97 8.03 -15.30 -3.68
N ALA A 98 7.17 -16.30 -3.47
CA ALA A 98 6.26 -16.34 -2.33
C ALA A 98 6.99 -16.49 -1.00
N ALA A 99 8.05 -17.29 -0.94
CA ALA A 99 8.82 -17.50 0.28
C ALA A 99 9.46 -16.21 0.82
N PRO A 100 10.28 -15.46 0.05
CA PRO A 100 10.84 -14.19 0.53
C PRO A 100 9.76 -13.14 0.78
N PHE A 101 8.68 -13.10 -0.01
CA PHE A 101 7.54 -12.23 0.28
C PHE A 101 7.01 -12.47 1.71
N LEU A 102 6.70 -13.71 2.06
CA LEU A 102 6.18 -14.04 3.39
C LEU A 102 7.17 -13.67 4.50
N VAL A 103 8.46 -13.96 4.31
CA VAL A 103 9.49 -13.62 5.31
C VAL A 103 9.54 -12.11 5.55
N PHE A 104 9.66 -11.30 4.51
CA PHE A 104 9.78 -9.85 4.66
C PHE A 104 8.47 -9.20 5.14
N PHE A 105 7.33 -9.69 4.66
CA PHE A 105 6.03 -9.19 5.12
C PHE A 105 5.80 -9.51 6.61
N LEU A 106 6.06 -10.74 7.05
CA LEU A 106 5.91 -11.12 8.46
C LEU A 106 6.92 -10.38 9.35
N THR A 107 8.14 -10.20 8.90
CA THR A 107 9.15 -9.41 9.64
C THR A 107 8.66 -7.98 9.84
N PHE A 108 8.19 -7.32 8.77
CA PHE A 108 7.63 -5.97 8.86
C PHE A 108 6.39 -5.95 9.76
N PHE A 109 5.47 -6.89 9.58
CA PHE A 109 4.21 -6.93 10.31
C PHE A 109 4.41 -7.16 11.83
N VAL A 110 5.26 -8.12 12.19
CA VAL A 110 5.60 -8.35 13.60
C VAL A 110 6.27 -7.10 14.20
N TRP A 111 7.18 -6.50 13.48
CA TRP A 111 7.83 -5.28 13.92
C TRP A 111 6.84 -4.13 14.12
N LEU A 112 5.88 -3.98 13.20
CA LEU A 112 4.82 -2.99 13.29
C LEU A 112 3.98 -3.16 14.57
N LEU A 113 3.57 -4.39 14.89
CA LEU A 113 2.74 -4.65 16.08
C LEU A 113 3.45 -4.28 17.39
N PHE A 114 4.77 -4.39 17.44
CA PHE A 114 5.58 -4.04 18.61
C PHE A 114 6.16 -2.63 18.55
N SER A 115 5.83 -1.85 17.53
CA SER A 115 6.29 -0.46 17.39
C SER A 115 5.41 0.48 18.18
N ASP A 116 6.05 1.52 18.71
CA ASP A 116 5.36 2.68 19.24
C ASP A 116 4.74 3.48 18.08
N GLY A 117 3.62 4.10 18.32
CA GLY A 117 2.96 4.98 17.37
C GLY A 117 2.64 6.33 18.02
N LEU A 118 2.11 7.26 17.25
CA LEU A 118 1.72 8.57 17.72
C LEU A 118 0.20 8.66 17.85
N ALA A 119 -0.26 8.88 19.08
CA ALA A 119 -1.65 9.11 19.40
C ALA A 119 -1.95 10.60 19.49
N VAL A 120 -3.19 10.96 19.15
CA VAL A 120 -3.69 12.33 19.19
C VAL A 120 -4.75 12.44 20.27
N ASP A 121 -4.62 13.38 21.20
CA ASP A 121 -5.63 13.64 22.22
C ASP A 121 -6.79 14.51 21.69
N ALA A 122 -7.83 14.69 22.48
CA ALA A 122 -8.98 15.51 22.11
C ALA A 122 -8.62 17.03 21.95
N ALA A 123 -7.48 17.46 22.49
CA ALA A 123 -6.96 18.82 22.33
C ALA A 123 -6.03 18.95 21.09
N GLY A 124 -5.88 17.89 20.29
CA GLY A 124 -5.03 17.86 19.11
C GLY A 124 -3.52 17.78 19.43
N ARG A 125 -3.15 17.46 20.67
CA ARG A 125 -1.74 17.23 21.04
C ARG A 125 -1.33 15.80 20.71
N ILE A 126 -0.14 15.66 20.18
CA ILE A 126 0.41 14.39 19.74
C ILE A 126 1.39 13.88 20.80
N SER A 127 1.22 12.63 21.19
CA SER A 127 2.08 11.94 22.16
C SER A 127 2.42 10.53 21.66
N ALA A 128 3.56 10.01 22.10
CA ALA A 128 3.96 8.65 21.82
C ALA A 128 3.14 7.66 22.68
N GLU A 129 2.59 6.64 22.04
CA GLU A 129 1.85 5.56 22.68
C GLU A 129 2.53 4.23 22.36
N PRO A 130 2.95 3.45 23.39
CA PRO A 130 3.56 2.13 23.17
C PRO A 130 2.54 1.20 22.51
N TYR A 131 3.03 0.35 21.59
CA TYR A 131 2.21 -0.66 20.89
C TYR A 131 0.94 -0.12 20.24
N LYS A 132 0.97 1.14 19.76
CA LYS A 132 -0.21 1.81 19.20
C LYS A 132 -0.90 1.01 18.11
N TYR A 133 -0.15 0.43 17.20
CA TYR A 133 -0.72 -0.34 16.10
C TYR A 133 -1.38 -1.64 16.54
N LEU A 134 -0.85 -2.28 17.60
CA LEU A 134 -1.49 -3.44 18.22
C LEU A 134 -2.80 -3.03 18.91
N HIS A 135 -2.80 -1.92 19.66
CA HIS A 135 -4.01 -1.38 20.28
C HIS A 135 -5.06 -1.05 19.22
N ASN A 136 -4.67 -0.39 18.14
CA ASN A 136 -5.59 -0.09 17.02
C ASN A 136 -6.23 -1.36 16.42
N MET A 137 -5.47 -2.45 16.30
CA MET A 137 -6.02 -3.73 15.82
C MET A 137 -7.03 -4.34 16.80
N LEU A 138 -6.78 -4.21 18.11
CA LEU A 138 -7.68 -4.75 19.14
C LEU A 138 -8.93 -3.90 19.30
N GLU A 139 -8.81 -2.58 19.22
CA GLU A 139 -9.92 -1.62 19.36
C GLU A 139 -10.80 -1.52 18.11
N MET A 140 -10.25 -1.89 16.93
CA MET A 140 -10.98 -1.89 15.65
C MET A 140 -11.13 -3.32 15.09
N PRO A 141 -12.02 -4.16 15.65
CA PRO A 141 -12.14 -5.57 15.27
C PRO A 141 -12.49 -5.77 13.78
N TYR A 142 -13.17 -4.81 13.15
CA TYR A 142 -13.45 -4.85 11.71
C TYR A 142 -12.19 -4.68 10.86
N VAL A 143 -11.19 -3.87 11.30
CA VAL A 143 -9.90 -3.72 10.63
C VAL A 143 -9.06 -4.99 10.81
N ALA A 144 -9.04 -5.54 12.02
CA ALA A 144 -8.37 -6.81 12.30
C ALA A 144 -8.97 -7.97 11.49
N ALA A 145 -10.30 -8.04 11.39
CA ALA A 145 -10.98 -9.04 10.56
C ALA A 145 -10.66 -8.86 9.07
N ALA A 146 -10.65 -7.63 8.54
CA ALA A 146 -10.26 -7.34 7.17
C ALA A 146 -8.81 -7.76 6.88
N LEU A 147 -7.88 -7.47 7.81
CA LEU A 147 -6.50 -7.90 7.71
C LEU A 147 -6.40 -9.43 7.66
N LEU A 148 -7.08 -10.13 8.58
CA LEU A 148 -7.05 -11.58 8.65
C LEU A 148 -7.60 -12.21 7.36
N ILE A 149 -8.75 -11.74 6.86
CA ILE A 149 -9.35 -12.21 5.61
C ILE A 149 -8.39 -11.93 4.44
N GLY A 150 -7.77 -10.75 4.40
CA GLY A 150 -6.80 -10.39 3.37
C GLY A 150 -5.59 -11.31 3.36
N VAL A 151 -4.96 -11.54 4.51
CA VAL A 151 -3.81 -12.44 4.66
C VAL A 151 -4.18 -13.89 4.30
N VAL A 152 -5.31 -14.40 4.80
CA VAL A 152 -5.81 -15.75 4.46
C VAL A 152 -6.05 -15.88 2.96
N SER A 153 -6.60 -14.85 2.30
CA SER A 153 -6.82 -14.85 0.85
C SER A 153 -5.49 -14.90 0.08
N VAL A 154 -4.45 -14.18 0.52
CA VAL A 154 -3.12 -14.24 -0.10
C VAL A 154 -2.49 -15.62 0.10
N LEU A 155 -2.56 -16.19 1.30
CA LEU A 155 -2.07 -17.55 1.57
C LEU A 155 -2.82 -18.60 0.73
N TRP A 156 -4.14 -18.45 0.61
CA TRP A 156 -4.96 -19.30 -0.26
C TRP A 156 -4.56 -19.17 -1.73
N SER A 157 -4.20 -17.97 -2.17
CA SER A 157 -3.72 -17.78 -3.54
C SER A 157 -2.40 -18.50 -3.81
N ILE A 158 -1.47 -18.47 -2.85
CA ILE A 158 -0.20 -19.20 -2.93
C ILE A 158 -0.47 -20.70 -2.99
N TYR A 159 -1.33 -21.22 -2.10
CA TYR A 159 -1.71 -22.63 -2.09
C TYR A 159 -2.40 -23.04 -3.38
N SER A 160 -3.36 -22.24 -3.87
CA SER A 160 -4.08 -22.50 -5.12
C SER A 160 -3.15 -22.51 -6.33
N GLY A 161 -2.21 -21.57 -6.39
CA GLY A 161 -1.18 -21.51 -7.42
C GLY A 161 -0.22 -22.70 -7.34
N TRP A 162 0.15 -23.12 -6.13
CA TRP A 162 0.95 -24.35 -5.93
C TRP A 162 0.20 -25.59 -6.44
N ARG A 163 -1.11 -25.66 -6.23
CA ARG A 163 -1.97 -26.74 -6.78
C ARG A 163 -2.20 -26.62 -8.29
N GLY A 164 -1.65 -25.58 -8.93
CA GLY A 164 -1.79 -25.36 -10.38
C GLY A 164 -3.14 -24.80 -10.80
N LYS A 165 -3.90 -24.21 -9.90
CA LYS A 165 -5.18 -23.56 -10.24
C LYS A 165 -4.90 -22.21 -10.91
N ARG A 166 -5.56 -21.95 -12.04
CA ARG A 166 -5.40 -20.69 -12.81
C ARG A 166 -5.99 -19.49 -12.07
N ASN A 167 -7.05 -19.67 -11.29
CA ASN A 167 -7.78 -18.59 -10.60
C ASN A 167 -7.05 -18.01 -9.36
N ALA A 168 -5.81 -18.44 -9.07
CA ALA A 168 -5.06 -18.00 -7.89
C ALA A 168 -4.89 -16.49 -7.81
N VAL A 169 -4.69 -15.83 -8.95
CA VAL A 169 -4.46 -14.38 -9.04
C VAL A 169 -5.59 -13.53 -8.44
N TRP A 170 -6.83 -13.97 -8.56
CA TRP A 170 -7.99 -13.23 -8.06
C TRP A 170 -8.01 -13.16 -6.54
N PHE A 171 -7.71 -14.28 -5.88
CA PHE A 171 -7.58 -14.33 -4.42
C PHE A 171 -6.33 -13.54 -3.95
N GLY A 172 -5.23 -13.65 -4.68
CA GLY A 172 -4.01 -12.90 -4.39
C GLY A 172 -4.21 -11.38 -4.51
N GLY A 173 -4.84 -10.94 -5.59
CA GLY A 173 -5.12 -9.52 -5.83
C GLY A 173 -6.10 -8.94 -4.80
N ALA A 174 -7.25 -9.58 -4.62
CA ALA A 174 -8.26 -9.14 -3.65
C ALA A 174 -7.71 -9.16 -2.21
N GLY A 175 -6.99 -10.23 -1.83
CA GLY A 175 -6.35 -10.34 -0.53
C GLY A 175 -5.30 -9.27 -0.28
N THR A 176 -4.50 -8.94 -1.29
CA THR A 176 -3.51 -7.85 -1.20
C THR A 176 -4.18 -6.49 -0.97
N VAL A 177 -5.21 -6.16 -1.76
CA VAL A 177 -5.94 -4.89 -1.61
C VAL A 177 -6.54 -4.79 -0.20
N LEU A 178 -7.16 -5.87 0.29
CA LEU A 178 -7.79 -5.88 1.61
C LEU A 178 -6.74 -5.75 2.74
N THR A 179 -5.60 -6.44 2.61
CA THR A 179 -4.49 -6.34 3.58
C THR A 179 -3.92 -4.93 3.63
N VAL A 180 -3.64 -4.32 2.48
CA VAL A 180 -3.10 -2.94 2.40
C VAL A 180 -4.11 -1.94 2.96
N LEU A 181 -5.40 -2.07 2.61
CA LEU A 181 -6.45 -1.21 3.16
C LEU A 181 -6.50 -1.30 4.70
N ALA A 182 -6.48 -2.51 5.25
CA ALA A 182 -6.50 -2.71 6.69
C ALA A 182 -5.27 -2.10 7.39
N LEU A 183 -4.07 -2.23 6.79
CA LEU A 183 -2.85 -1.61 7.32
C LEU A 183 -2.92 -0.08 7.28
N LEU A 184 -3.42 0.51 6.19
CA LEU A 184 -3.57 1.97 6.07
C LEU A 184 -4.63 2.51 7.05
N LEU A 185 -5.73 1.78 7.26
CA LEU A 185 -6.72 2.15 8.28
C LEU A 185 -6.12 2.07 9.69
N CYS A 186 -5.30 1.06 9.96
CA CYS A 186 -4.58 0.94 11.22
C CYS A 186 -3.58 2.09 11.44
N ALA A 187 -2.94 2.58 10.38
CA ALA A 187 -1.99 3.69 10.45
C ALA A 187 -2.66 5.05 10.73
N GLY A 188 -3.86 5.30 10.20
CA GLY A 188 -4.47 6.65 10.21
C GLY A 188 -5.73 6.80 11.02
N TRP A 189 -6.42 5.71 11.34
CA TRP A 189 -7.65 5.75 12.12
C TRP A 189 -7.38 5.70 13.63
N ASN A 190 -8.43 5.77 14.45
CA ASN A 190 -8.35 5.67 15.90
C ASN A 190 -7.40 6.68 16.55
N ASN A 191 -7.54 7.97 16.19
CA ASN A 191 -6.70 9.06 16.71
C ASN A 191 -5.18 8.80 16.57
N THR A 192 -4.79 8.21 15.46
CA THR A 192 -3.38 7.92 15.14
C THR A 192 -2.85 8.92 14.13
N ALA A 193 -1.61 9.38 14.30
CA ALA A 193 -0.93 10.19 13.29
C ALA A 193 -0.45 9.27 12.17
N TYR A 194 -1.05 9.40 10.98
CA TYR A 194 -0.76 8.53 9.84
C TYR A 194 0.60 8.81 9.16
N TYR A 195 1.19 9.97 9.42
CA TYR A 195 2.53 10.31 8.92
C TYR A 195 3.34 10.98 10.04
N PRO A 196 4.11 10.19 10.80
CA PRO A 196 4.90 10.70 11.91
C PRO A 196 6.02 11.62 11.46
N SER A 197 6.22 12.75 12.14
CA SER A 197 7.42 13.57 12.01
C SER A 197 8.47 13.14 13.03
N LEU A 198 9.67 12.79 12.54
CA LEU A 198 10.82 12.46 13.38
C LEU A 198 11.57 13.70 13.86
N ALA A 199 11.39 14.83 13.19
CA ALA A 199 12.03 16.12 13.55
C ALA A 199 11.29 16.81 14.69
N GLU A 200 9.96 16.85 14.63
CA GLU A 200 9.10 17.48 15.61
C GLU A 200 7.79 16.74 15.76
N MET A 201 7.55 16.11 16.90
CA MET A 201 6.39 15.25 17.12
C MET A 201 5.06 15.97 16.81
N GLN A 202 4.93 17.26 17.18
CA GLN A 202 3.70 18.03 16.96
C GLN A 202 3.47 18.41 15.49
N SER A 203 4.47 18.28 14.63
CA SER A 203 4.37 18.44 13.18
C SER A 203 3.85 17.20 12.46
N SER A 204 3.62 16.09 13.18
CA SER A 204 3.08 14.86 12.59
C SER A 204 1.69 15.06 12.00
N LEU A 205 1.42 14.39 10.87
CA LEU A 205 0.17 14.54 10.14
C LEU A 205 -0.89 13.57 10.66
N THR A 206 -2.06 14.12 10.92
CA THR A 206 -3.26 13.39 11.32
C THR A 206 -4.38 13.65 10.31
N ILE A 207 -5.41 12.81 10.28
CA ILE A 207 -6.58 13.04 9.42
C ILE A 207 -7.19 14.42 9.68
N TYR A 208 -7.17 14.91 10.93
CA TYR A 208 -7.77 16.20 11.31
C TYR A 208 -6.94 17.40 10.88
N ASN A 209 -5.61 17.36 11.04
CA ASN A 209 -4.75 18.53 10.78
C ASN A 209 -4.27 18.64 9.33
N SER A 210 -4.46 17.57 8.51
CA SER A 210 -4.05 17.52 7.12
C SER A 210 -5.20 17.38 6.13
N SER A 211 -6.45 17.37 6.60
CA SER A 211 -7.63 17.37 5.74
C SER A 211 -7.76 18.68 4.97
N SER A 212 -8.24 18.58 3.74
CA SER A 212 -8.62 19.75 2.93
C SER A 212 -9.80 20.50 3.53
N SER A 213 -10.10 21.68 2.97
CA SER A 213 -11.26 22.48 3.38
C SER A 213 -12.57 21.68 3.23
N GLU A 214 -13.57 22.03 4.04
CA GLU A 214 -14.89 21.40 4.00
C GLU A 214 -15.51 21.40 2.59
N PHE A 215 -15.34 22.51 1.87
CA PHE A 215 -15.77 22.63 0.47
C PHE A 215 -15.12 21.56 -0.41
N THR A 216 -13.80 21.44 -0.36
CA THR A 216 -13.05 20.44 -1.14
C THR A 216 -13.50 19.02 -0.80
N LEU A 217 -13.68 18.71 0.48
CA LEU A 217 -14.15 17.38 0.92
C LEU A 217 -15.56 17.08 0.39
N LYS A 218 -16.48 18.05 0.41
CA LYS A 218 -17.82 17.89 -0.16
C LYS A 218 -17.76 17.64 -1.68
N VAL A 219 -16.99 18.44 -2.42
CA VAL A 219 -16.81 18.25 -3.87
C VAL A 219 -16.24 16.89 -4.18
N MET A 220 -15.16 16.48 -3.47
CA MET A 220 -14.53 15.17 -3.68
C MET A 220 -15.47 14.01 -3.32
N SER A 221 -16.35 14.18 -2.31
CA SER A 221 -17.37 13.18 -1.98
C SER A 221 -18.37 12.99 -3.13
N VAL A 222 -18.81 14.08 -3.78
CA VAL A 222 -19.69 13.99 -4.95
C VAL A 222 -18.96 13.35 -6.15
N VAL A 223 -17.71 13.76 -6.41
CA VAL A 223 -16.90 13.18 -7.48
C VAL A 223 -16.65 11.68 -7.25
N SER A 224 -16.49 11.25 -5.99
CA SER A 224 -16.29 9.84 -5.67
C SER A 224 -17.47 8.94 -6.06
N LEU A 225 -18.69 9.48 -6.21
CA LEU A 225 -19.85 8.75 -6.74
C LEU A 225 -19.66 8.32 -8.22
N MET A 226 -18.73 8.95 -8.94
CA MET A 226 -18.39 8.55 -10.31
C MET A 226 -17.45 7.34 -10.36
N ILE A 227 -16.76 7.01 -9.24
CA ILE A 227 -15.80 5.90 -9.18
C ILE A 227 -16.42 4.55 -9.58
N PRO A 228 -17.63 4.16 -9.12
CA PRO A 228 -18.26 2.92 -9.55
C PRO A 228 -18.47 2.81 -11.06
N PHE A 229 -18.81 3.92 -11.73
CA PHE A 229 -19.00 3.94 -13.19
C PHE A 229 -17.68 3.72 -13.92
N VAL A 230 -16.60 4.37 -13.46
CA VAL A 230 -15.25 4.17 -14.01
C VAL A 230 -14.77 2.75 -13.75
N ALA A 231 -15.00 2.22 -12.54
CA ALA A 231 -14.66 0.84 -12.19
C ALA A 231 -15.43 -0.17 -13.08
N ALA A 232 -16.72 0.05 -13.32
CA ALA A 232 -17.53 -0.77 -14.23
C ALA A 232 -17.01 -0.73 -15.67
N TYR A 233 -16.62 0.45 -16.17
CA TYR A 233 -16.02 0.60 -17.49
C TYR A 233 -14.67 -0.15 -17.58
N ILE A 234 -13.80 0.02 -16.60
CA ILE A 234 -12.50 -0.68 -16.55
C ILE A 234 -12.73 -2.19 -16.51
N TRP A 235 -13.66 -2.66 -15.69
CA TRP A 235 -14.02 -4.07 -15.59
C TRP A 235 -14.53 -4.63 -16.92
N TYR A 236 -15.41 -3.88 -17.61
CA TYR A 236 -15.94 -4.26 -18.91
C TYR A 236 -14.84 -4.36 -19.97
N ALA A 237 -14.00 -3.32 -20.08
CA ALA A 237 -12.89 -3.28 -21.03
C ALA A 237 -11.90 -4.44 -20.76
N TRP A 238 -11.56 -4.65 -19.49
CA TRP A 238 -10.64 -5.72 -19.10
C TRP A 238 -11.22 -7.11 -19.37
N ARG A 239 -12.51 -7.32 -19.10
CA ARG A 239 -13.21 -8.56 -19.43
C ARG A 239 -13.24 -8.80 -20.94
N ALA A 240 -13.40 -7.76 -21.75
CA ALA A 240 -13.40 -7.89 -23.20
C ALA A 240 -12.03 -8.31 -23.74
N MET A 241 -10.94 -7.73 -23.21
CA MET A 241 -9.56 -8.07 -23.58
C MET A 241 -9.17 -9.49 -23.15
N ASN A 242 -9.62 -9.93 -22.00
CA ASN A 242 -9.24 -11.24 -21.42
C ASN A 242 -10.20 -12.39 -21.80
N ARG A 243 -11.09 -12.20 -22.79
CA ARG A 243 -12.04 -13.27 -23.22
C ARG A 243 -11.35 -14.47 -23.80
N LYS A 244 -10.20 -14.29 -24.44
CA LYS A 244 -9.41 -15.38 -25.04
C LYS A 244 -8.01 -15.40 -24.42
N PRO A 245 -7.51 -16.57 -23.98
CA PRO A 245 -6.12 -16.67 -23.54
C PRO A 245 -5.19 -16.49 -24.74
N ILE A 246 -4.08 -15.81 -24.54
CA ILE A 246 -3.05 -15.56 -25.55
C ILE A 246 -2.36 -16.88 -25.90
N THR A 247 -2.30 -17.21 -27.20
CA THR A 247 -1.65 -18.42 -27.73
C THR A 247 -0.27 -18.10 -28.31
N ARG A 248 0.60 -19.13 -28.45
CA ARG A 248 1.91 -19.00 -29.08
C ARG A 248 1.84 -18.57 -30.54
N GLU A 249 0.84 -19.02 -31.27
CA GLU A 249 0.62 -18.70 -32.68
C GLU A 249 0.30 -17.23 -32.85
N GLU A 250 -0.51 -16.69 -31.97
CA GLU A 250 -0.90 -15.27 -31.93
C GLU A 250 0.32 -14.36 -31.66
N ILE A 251 1.24 -14.78 -30.79
CA ILE A 251 2.49 -14.04 -30.51
C ILE A 251 3.46 -14.08 -31.71
N ARG A 252 3.51 -15.21 -32.43
CA ARG A 252 4.39 -15.36 -33.60
C ARG A 252 3.84 -14.75 -34.88
N GLY A 253 2.52 -14.66 -35.00
CA GLY A 253 1.83 -14.12 -36.18
C GLY A 253 1.74 -12.59 -36.22
N ASN A 254 1.96 -11.91 -35.11
CA ASN A 254 1.89 -10.46 -35.03
C ASN A 254 3.29 -9.82 -35.04
N ASP A 255 3.90 -9.72 -36.23
CA ASP A 255 5.13 -8.93 -36.47
C ASP A 255 4.93 -7.41 -36.33
N HIS A 256 3.74 -6.95 -35.93
CA HIS A 256 3.34 -5.54 -35.89
C HIS A 256 2.82 -5.06 -34.52
N MET A 257 3.21 -5.71 -33.43
CA MET A 257 2.83 -5.26 -32.08
C MET A 257 3.87 -4.33 -31.43
N TYR A 258 4.41 -3.38 -32.20
CA TYR A 258 5.06 -2.16 -31.64
C TYR A 258 4.96 -1.01 -32.64
#